data_cdafe074148f8aac1887ce96d94168fe
#
_entry.id   cdafe074148f8aac1887ce96d94168fe
#
_cell.length_a   1.000
_cell.length_b   1.000
_cell.length_c   1.000
_cell.angle_alpha   90.00
_cell.angle_beta   90.00
_cell.angle_gamma   90.00
#
_symmetry.space_group_name_H-M   'P 1'
#
loop_
_entity.id
_entity.type
_entity.pdbx_description
1 polymer ?
#
loop_
_entity_poly.entity_id
_entity_poly.type
_entity_poly.pdbx_seq_one_letter_code
_entity_poly.pdbx_strand_id
1 'polypeptide(L)'
;DDVKSYYSSDRISMSLRTKSNGVAIRATKSICQRLDDYWLGLRLQKMDIPAIHLVSSNEVSDDSSPDITDALDLYLRLKGESKDKTFIRTANRNVEYIIKVLSNKSIRSYSSIDASKFRDWLLEQGMSLSTVKRVFSSVKAIINLTIQEHGLDINNPFSKTYMPEIEDKQYRQSIPTETIEHI
;
A
#
# COMPACT_ATOMS: atom_id res chain seq x y z
N ASP A 1 29.20 -3.27 -27.34
CA ASP A 1 28.40 -3.33 -28.58
C ASP A 1 26.99 -3.94 -28.39
N ASP A 2 26.83 -4.82 -27.45
CA ASP A 2 25.60 -5.59 -27.21
C ASP A 2 24.39 -4.78 -26.66
N VAL A 3 24.64 -3.69 -25.96
CA VAL A 3 23.59 -2.76 -25.46
C VAL A 3 23.43 -1.50 -26.33
N LYS A 4 24.24 -1.34 -27.35
CA LYS A 4 24.22 -0.16 -28.25
C LYS A 4 22.86 -0.01 -28.96
N SER A 5 22.20 -1.10 -29.26
CA SER A 5 20.90 -1.12 -29.93
C SER A 5 19.76 -0.44 -29.15
N TYR A 6 19.94 -0.22 -27.85
CA TYR A 6 18.99 0.48 -27.01
C TYR A 6 19.12 2.00 -27.02
N TYR A 7 20.16 2.52 -27.66
CA TYR A 7 20.45 3.96 -27.70
C TYR A 7 20.48 4.46 -29.13
N SER A 8 19.88 5.62 -29.34
CA SER A 8 19.88 6.32 -30.61
C SER A 8 21.19 7.06 -30.91
N SER A 9 22.06 7.18 -29.92
CA SER A 9 23.34 7.90 -29.99
C SER A 9 24.46 7.10 -29.34
N ASP A 10 25.66 7.18 -29.93
CA ASP A 10 26.87 6.54 -29.40
C ASP A 10 27.45 7.26 -28.17
N ARG A 11 26.90 8.41 -27.82
CA ARG A 11 27.39 9.24 -26.72
C ARG A 11 26.23 9.63 -25.79
N ILE A 12 26.43 9.34 -24.51
CA ILE A 12 25.55 9.85 -23.43
C ILE A 12 26.21 11.09 -22.83
N SER A 13 25.53 12.23 -22.88
CA SER A 13 25.99 13.45 -22.23
C SER A 13 24.93 13.98 -21.26
N MET A 14 25.39 14.37 -20.06
CA MET A 14 24.52 14.83 -18.97
C MET A 14 25.18 16.00 -18.23
N SER A 15 24.39 17.03 -17.94
CA SER A 15 24.83 18.12 -17.08
C SER A 15 24.71 17.76 -15.61
N LEU A 16 25.77 17.87 -14.85
CA LEU A 16 25.78 17.61 -13.41
C LEU A 16 25.29 18.81 -12.57
N ARG A 17 24.99 19.95 -13.21
CA ARG A 17 24.49 21.17 -12.56
C ARG A 17 25.26 21.60 -11.30
N THR A 18 26.57 21.37 -11.27
CA THR A 18 27.44 21.76 -10.15
C THR A 18 28.71 22.44 -10.68
N LYS A 19 29.21 23.42 -9.93
CA LYS A 19 30.50 24.07 -10.18
C LYS A 19 31.61 23.51 -9.29
N SER A 20 31.27 22.65 -8.32
CA SER A 20 32.22 22.03 -7.42
C SER A 20 32.84 20.77 -8.03
N ASN A 21 34.16 20.76 -8.23
CA ASN A 21 34.87 19.62 -8.78
C ASN A 21 34.70 18.35 -7.93
N GLY A 22 34.78 18.43 -6.61
CA GLY A 22 34.61 17.28 -5.72
C GLY A 22 33.20 16.69 -5.76
N VAL A 23 32.15 17.53 -5.91
CA VAL A 23 30.77 17.07 -6.08
C VAL A 23 30.60 16.42 -7.47
N ALA A 24 31.18 17.03 -8.50
CA ALA A 24 31.14 16.51 -9.86
C ALA A 24 31.74 15.09 -9.95
N ILE A 25 32.92 14.88 -9.37
CA ILE A 25 33.60 13.56 -9.37
C ILE A 25 32.73 12.50 -8.67
N ARG A 26 32.15 12.81 -7.50
CA ARG A 26 31.28 11.85 -6.79
C ARG A 26 30.01 11.53 -7.58
N ALA A 27 29.38 12.56 -8.15
CA ALA A 27 28.19 12.38 -8.97
C ALA A 27 28.47 11.55 -10.22
N THR A 28 29.58 11.81 -10.93
CA THR A 28 29.99 11.02 -12.10
C THR A 28 30.21 9.57 -11.73
N LYS A 29 30.93 9.28 -10.64
CA LYS A 29 31.16 7.91 -10.18
C LYS A 29 29.85 7.17 -9.89
N SER A 30 28.90 7.82 -9.21
CA SER A 30 27.61 7.23 -8.90
C SER A 30 26.77 6.98 -10.16
N ILE A 31 26.82 7.91 -11.14
CA ILE A 31 26.10 7.75 -12.42
C ILE A 31 26.70 6.62 -13.24
N CYS A 32 28.03 6.54 -13.35
CA CYS A 32 28.70 5.46 -14.08
C CYS A 32 28.32 4.10 -13.49
N GLN A 33 28.37 3.96 -12.17
CA GLN A 33 28.00 2.70 -11.51
C GLN A 33 26.54 2.30 -11.81
N ARG A 34 25.60 3.23 -11.76
CA ARG A 34 24.19 2.95 -12.10
C ARG A 34 24.00 2.57 -13.56
N LEU A 35 24.77 3.15 -14.47
CA LEU A 35 24.76 2.77 -15.89
C LEU A 35 25.31 1.37 -16.10
N ASP A 36 26.41 1.03 -15.43
CA ASP A 36 27.01 -0.30 -15.49
C ASP A 36 26.04 -1.36 -14.97
N ASP A 37 25.38 -1.12 -13.83
CA ASP A 37 24.37 -2.00 -13.25
C ASP A 37 23.17 -2.16 -14.20
N TYR A 38 22.71 -1.08 -14.81
CA TYR A 38 21.63 -1.10 -15.79
C TYR A 38 22.00 -1.91 -17.05
N TRP A 39 23.20 -1.70 -17.59
CA TRP A 39 23.67 -2.46 -18.74
C TRP A 39 23.90 -3.94 -18.43
N LEU A 40 24.38 -4.23 -17.23
CA LEU A 40 24.44 -5.61 -16.76
C LEU A 40 23.06 -6.24 -16.73
N GLY A 41 22.06 -5.56 -16.20
CA GLY A 41 20.66 -6.01 -16.21
C GLY A 41 20.15 -6.30 -17.61
N LEU A 42 20.41 -5.41 -18.59
CA LEU A 42 20.01 -5.61 -19.99
C LEU A 42 20.70 -6.83 -20.63
N ARG A 43 21.97 -7.09 -20.27
CA ARG A 43 22.70 -8.27 -20.75
C ARG A 43 22.13 -9.56 -20.16
N LEU A 44 21.84 -9.56 -18.86
CA LEU A 44 21.25 -10.71 -18.18
C LEU A 44 19.86 -11.07 -18.74
N GLN A 45 19.06 -10.09 -19.15
CA GLN A 45 17.79 -10.33 -19.81
C GLN A 45 17.93 -11.03 -21.17
N LYS A 46 19.04 -10.84 -21.87
CA LYS A 46 19.32 -11.48 -23.16
C LYS A 46 19.97 -12.87 -23.03
N MET A 47 20.47 -13.20 -21.85
CA MET A 47 21.08 -14.51 -21.60
C MET A 47 19.99 -15.51 -21.24
N ASP A 48 19.90 -16.58 -22.01
CA ASP A 48 19.11 -17.75 -21.63
C ASP A 48 19.90 -18.51 -20.55
N ILE A 49 19.74 -18.07 -19.32
CA ILE A 49 20.40 -18.70 -18.17
C ILE A 49 19.48 -19.84 -17.70
N PRO A 50 19.91 -21.11 -17.83
CA PRO A 50 19.13 -22.23 -17.33
C PRO A 50 18.79 -21.99 -15.84
N ALA A 51 17.52 -22.15 -15.50
CA ALA A 51 17.01 -21.95 -14.14
C ALA A 51 17.12 -20.51 -13.58
N ILE A 52 17.21 -19.48 -14.44
CA ILE A 52 17.15 -18.08 -13.99
C ILE A 52 15.89 -17.77 -13.18
N HIS A 53 14.79 -18.50 -13.45
CA HIS A 53 13.57 -18.44 -12.65
C HIS A 53 13.77 -18.85 -11.19
N LEU A 54 14.79 -19.69 -10.88
CA LEU A 54 15.15 -20.04 -9.51
C LEU A 54 15.96 -18.94 -8.82
N VAL A 55 16.60 -18.06 -9.59
CA VAL A 55 17.38 -16.91 -9.07
C VAL A 55 16.53 -15.63 -9.12
N SER A 56 15.68 -15.48 -10.13
CA SER A 56 14.67 -14.41 -10.22
C SER A 56 13.54 -14.59 -9.22
N SER A 57 13.41 -15.79 -8.64
CA SER A 57 12.51 -16.06 -7.51
C SER A 57 12.98 -15.42 -6.19
N ASN A 58 13.93 -14.46 -6.25
CA ASN A 58 14.10 -13.43 -5.21
C ASN A 58 13.12 -12.23 -5.37
N GLU A 59 12.29 -12.14 -6.43
CA GLU A 59 10.87 -11.98 -6.16
C GLU A 59 10.41 -13.35 -5.65
N VAL A 60 10.67 -13.60 -4.40
CA VAL A 60 9.86 -14.51 -3.62
C VAL A 60 8.43 -14.09 -3.96
N SER A 61 7.78 -14.82 -4.85
CA SER A 61 6.37 -15.04 -4.69
C SER A 61 6.31 -15.65 -3.30
N ASP A 62 6.30 -14.76 -2.32
CA ASP A 62 6.11 -15.09 -0.93
C ASP A 62 4.66 -15.55 -0.83
N ASP A 63 4.44 -16.76 -1.36
CA ASP A 63 3.19 -17.52 -1.25
C ASP A 63 2.93 -17.83 0.24
N SER A 64 3.88 -17.48 1.11
CA SER A 64 3.79 -17.51 2.57
C SER A 64 3.34 -16.16 3.17
N SER A 65 3.23 -15.09 2.36
CA SER A 65 2.78 -13.81 2.87
C SER A 65 1.27 -13.86 3.12
N PRO A 66 0.82 -13.56 4.35
CA PRO A 66 -0.58 -13.67 4.71
C PRO A 66 -1.46 -12.81 3.80
N ASP A 67 -2.62 -13.34 3.46
CA ASP A 67 -3.64 -12.58 2.75
C ASP A 67 -4.49 -11.74 3.72
N ILE A 68 -5.48 -11.00 3.20
CA ILE A 68 -6.31 -10.13 4.05
C ILE A 68 -7.24 -10.94 4.97
N THR A 69 -7.56 -12.18 4.60
CA THR A 69 -8.38 -13.09 5.43
C THR A 69 -7.55 -13.63 6.58
N ASP A 70 -6.31 -14.06 6.31
CA ASP A 70 -5.36 -14.48 7.34
C ASP A 70 -5.07 -13.34 8.33
N ALA A 71 -4.94 -12.11 7.81
CA ALA A 71 -4.76 -10.92 8.62
C ALA A 71 -5.95 -10.66 9.56
N LEU A 72 -7.16 -10.87 9.08
CA LEU A 72 -8.38 -10.76 9.88
C LEU A 72 -8.41 -11.82 10.99
N ASP A 73 -8.12 -13.07 10.66
CA ASP A 73 -8.10 -14.18 11.61
C ASP A 73 -7.06 -13.95 12.71
N LEU A 74 -5.86 -13.50 12.33
CA LEU A 74 -4.82 -13.10 13.27
C LEU A 74 -5.30 -11.97 14.20
N TYR A 75 -5.93 -10.94 13.61
CA TYR A 75 -6.43 -9.79 14.36
C TYR A 75 -7.53 -10.19 15.36
N LEU A 76 -8.47 -11.04 14.94
CA LEU A 76 -9.55 -11.52 15.81
C LEU A 76 -9.02 -12.44 16.90
N ARG A 77 -8.04 -13.29 16.61
CA ARG A 77 -7.38 -14.14 17.60
C ARG A 77 -6.68 -13.32 18.68
N LEU A 78 -5.92 -12.28 18.29
CA LEU A 78 -5.10 -11.50 19.24
C LEU A 78 -5.88 -10.39 19.96
N LYS A 79 -6.88 -9.81 19.30
CA LYS A 79 -7.64 -8.67 19.87
C LYS A 79 -9.12 -8.91 20.06
N GLY A 80 -9.67 -9.99 19.54
CA GLY A 80 -11.09 -10.29 19.60
C GLY A 80 -11.54 -11.05 20.85
N GLU A 81 -10.63 -11.74 21.53
CA GLU A 81 -10.95 -12.65 22.65
C GLU A 81 -11.69 -11.95 23.80
N SER A 82 -11.36 -10.68 24.08
CA SER A 82 -12.01 -9.88 25.14
C SER A 82 -13.05 -8.89 24.62
N LYS A 83 -13.41 -8.96 23.32
CA LYS A 83 -14.29 -7.99 22.65
C LYS A 83 -15.70 -8.54 22.44
N ASP A 84 -16.64 -7.63 22.28
CA ASP A 84 -18.03 -7.97 22.04
C ASP A 84 -18.26 -8.46 20.58
N LYS A 85 -19.45 -9.08 20.36
CA LYS A 85 -19.85 -9.57 19.05
C LYS A 85 -19.89 -8.46 17.98
N THR A 86 -20.13 -7.21 18.40
CA THR A 86 -20.19 -6.06 17.49
C THR A 86 -18.81 -5.74 16.91
N PHE A 87 -17.76 -5.85 17.72
CA PHE A 87 -16.38 -5.69 17.29
C PHE A 87 -16.03 -6.69 16.19
N ILE A 88 -16.28 -7.99 16.46
CA ILE A 88 -16.00 -9.08 15.53
C ILE A 88 -16.78 -8.89 14.22
N ARG A 89 -18.09 -8.61 14.30
CA ARG A 89 -18.93 -8.37 13.13
C ARG A 89 -18.43 -7.18 12.30
N THR A 90 -17.99 -6.12 12.96
CA THR A 90 -17.50 -4.91 12.27
C THR A 90 -16.19 -5.19 11.54
N ALA A 91 -15.26 -5.92 12.16
CA ALA A 91 -13.99 -6.29 11.54
C ALA A 91 -14.23 -7.17 10.29
N ASN A 92 -15.06 -8.22 10.41
CA ASN A 92 -15.43 -9.09 9.30
C ASN A 92 -16.01 -8.27 8.13
N ARG A 93 -17.04 -7.46 8.39
CA ARG A 93 -17.69 -6.64 7.36
C ARG A 93 -16.71 -5.70 6.65
N ASN A 94 -15.78 -5.10 7.39
CA ASN A 94 -14.81 -4.16 6.79
C ASN A 94 -13.83 -4.89 5.87
N VAL A 95 -13.42 -6.11 6.21
CA VAL A 95 -12.59 -6.95 5.34
C VAL A 95 -13.38 -7.47 4.14
N GLU A 96 -14.66 -7.86 4.31
CA GLU A 96 -15.54 -8.22 3.20
C GLU A 96 -15.65 -7.09 2.17
N TYR A 97 -15.70 -5.82 2.59
CA TYR A 97 -15.68 -4.68 1.68
C TYR A 97 -14.39 -4.62 0.86
N ILE A 98 -13.23 -4.88 1.48
CA ILE A 98 -11.95 -4.94 0.76
C ILE A 98 -11.97 -6.07 -0.27
N ILE A 99 -12.36 -7.26 0.13
CA ILE A 99 -12.40 -8.44 -0.76
C ILE A 99 -13.33 -8.18 -1.95
N LYS A 100 -14.47 -7.54 -1.71
CA LYS A 100 -15.43 -7.21 -2.76
C LYS A 100 -14.85 -6.26 -3.82
N VAL A 101 -14.02 -5.31 -3.42
CA VAL A 101 -13.49 -4.24 -4.32
C VAL A 101 -12.13 -4.60 -4.90
N LEU A 102 -11.27 -5.20 -4.09
CA LEU A 102 -9.86 -5.39 -4.41
C LEU A 102 -9.46 -6.87 -4.53
N SER A 103 -10.40 -7.80 -4.26
CA SER A 103 -10.17 -9.23 -4.13
C SER A 103 -9.32 -9.61 -2.91
N ASN A 104 -9.31 -10.90 -2.57
CA ASN A 104 -8.43 -11.43 -1.55
C ASN A 104 -7.02 -11.54 -2.11
N LYS A 105 -6.10 -10.73 -1.61
CA LYS A 105 -4.70 -10.66 -2.05
C LYS A 105 -3.77 -10.73 -0.85
N SER A 106 -2.53 -11.15 -1.08
CA SER A 106 -1.45 -11.00 -0.11
C SER A 106 -1.33 -9.53 0.35
N ILE A 107 -1.04 -9.32 1.63
CA ILE A 107 -0.87 -7.99 2.22
C ILE A 107 0.22 -7.18 1.49
N ARG A 108 1.25 -7.84 0.95
CA ARG A 108 2.31 -7.20 0.15
C ARG A 108 1.82 -6.65 -1.19
N SER A 109 0.76 -7.24 -1.75
CA SER A 109 0.25 -6.91 -3.09
C SER A 109 -0.69 -5.71 -3.11
N TYR A 110 -1.13 -5.21 -1.96
CA TYR A 110 -1.94 -4.00 -1.91
C TYR A 110 -1.08 -2.75 -2.11
N SER A 111 -1.60 -1.82 -2.90
CA SER A 111 -0.96 -0.55 -3.23
C SER A 111 -1.74 0.66 -2.68
N SER A 112 -1.12 1.84 -2.69
CA SER A 112 -1.83 3.09 -2.38
C SER A 112 -2.93 3.41 -3.40
N ILE A 113 -2.81 2.92 -4.63
CA ILE A 113 -3.86 3.04 -5.66
C ILE A 113 -5.07 2.20 -5.25
N ASP A 114 -4.86 0.98 -4.76
CA ASP A 114 -5.94 0.13 -4.26
C ASP A 114 -6.64 0.78 -3.06
N ALA A 115 -5.89 1.38 -2.15
CA ALA A 115 -6.47 2.11 -1.02
C ALA A 115 -7.33 3.30 -1.48
N SER A 116 -6.93 4.03 -2.53
CA SER A 116 -7.72 5.11 -3.11
C SER A 116 -9.00 4.59 -3.78
N LYS A 117 -8.91 3.51 -4.58
CA LYS A 117 -10.09 2.85 -5.17
C LYS A 117 -11.08 2.38 -4.12
N PHE A 118 -10.59 1.82 -3.02
CA PHE A 118 -11.42 1.38 -1.91
C PHE A 118 -12.16 2.54 -1.24
N ARG A 119 -11.46 3.68 -1.01
CA ARG A 119 -12.10 4.90 -0.50
C ARG A 119 -13.22 5.38 -1.41
N ASP A 120 -12.93 5.50 -2.71
CA ASP A 120 -13.86 6.03 -3.70
C ASP A 120 -15.09 5.14 -3.79
N TRP A 121 -14.92 3.83 -3.80
CA TRP A 121 -16.03 2.89 -3.77
C TRP A 121 -16.91 3.04 -2.51
N LEU A 122 -16.31 3.20 -1.32
CA LEU A 122 -17.10 3.41 -0.08
C LEU A 122 -17.93 4.69 -0.15
N LEU A 123 -17.40 5.76 -0.74
CA LEU A 123 -18.12 7.01 -0.94
C LEU A 123 -19.26 6.85 -1.98
N GLU A 124 -19.01 6.13 -3.07
CA GLU A 124 -20.03 5.79 -4.09
C GLU A 124 -21.18 4.95 -3.51
N GLN A 125 -20.91 4.12 -2.49
CA GLN A 125 -21.98 3.41 -1.76
C GLN A 125 -22.78 4.34 -0.84
N GLY A 126 -22.57 5.64 -0.87
CA GLY A 126 -23.28 6.63 -0.05
C GLY A 126 -22.86 6.64 1.42
N MET A 127 -21.71 6.08 1.78
CA MET A 127 -21.23 6.11 3.15
C MET A 127 -20.76 7.51 3.53
N SER A 128 -21.14 7.98 4.71
CA SER A 128 -20.64 9.25 5.24
C SER A 128 -19.12 9.19 5.44
N LEU A 129 -18.44 10.31 5.30
CA LEU A 129 -17.00 10.40 5.45
C LEU A 129 -16.50 9.91 6.83
N SER A 130 -17.30 10.16 7.88
CA SER A 130 -17.01 9.64 9.22
C SER A 130 -17.03 8.10 9.26
N THR A 131 -17.98 7.48 8.54
CA THR A 131 -18.04 6.02 8.39
C THR A 131 -16.83 5.50 7.61
N VAL A 132 -16.49 6.13 6.50
CA VAL A 132 -15.30 5.77 5.69
C VAL A 132 -14.02 5.83 6.53
N LYS A 133 -13.84 6.92 7.31
CA LYS A 133 -12.68 7.05 8.23
C LYS A 133 -12.63 5.92 9.26
N ARG A 134 -13.79 5.49 9.80
CA ARG A 134 -13.87 4.36 10.75
C ARG A 134 -13.52 3.02 10.09
N VAL A 135 -14.01 2.76 8.88
CA VAL A 135 -13.66 1.57 8.10
C VAL A 135 -12.15 1.53 7.85
N PHE A 136 -11.56 2.64 7.37
CA PHE A 136 -10.12 2.74 7.17
C PHE A 136 -9.31 2.55 8.45
N SER A 137 -9.78 3.09 9.57
CA SER A 137 -9.13 2.90 10.87
C SER A 137 -9.07 1.43 11.27
N SER A 138 -10.17 0.69 11.06
CA SER A 138 -10.23 -0.76 11.30
C SER A 138 -9.28 -1.54 10.38
N VAL A 139 -9.33 -1.26 9.08
CA VAL A 139 -8.47 -1.90 8.07
C VAL A 139 -7.00 -1.65 8.37
N LYS A 140 -6.63 -0.41 8.67
CA LYS A 140 -5.24 -0.07 9.05
C LYS A 140 -4.78 -0.86 10.27
N ALA A 141 -5.63 -1.03 11.27
CA ALA A 141 -5.29 -1.76 12.49
C ALA A 141 -5.05 -3.25 12.21
N ILE A 142 -5.85 -3.87 11.35
CA ILE A 142 -5.70 -5.26 10.92
C ILE A 142 -4.36 -5.44 10.19
N ILE A 143 -4.11 -4.63 9.16
CA ILE A 143 -2.91 -4.73 8.32
C ILE A 143 -1.65 -4.42 9.14
N ASN A 144 -1.66 -3.38 9.99
CA ASN A 144 -0.51 -3.04 10.82
C ASN A 144 -0.14 -4.15 11.79
N LEU A 145 -1.13 -4.80 12.41
CA LEU A 145 -0.88 -5.93 13.29
C LEU A 145 -0.22 -7.08 12.53
N THR A 146 -0.72 -7.40 11.34
CA THR A 146 -0.15 -8.45 10.49
C THR A 146 1.28 -8.14 10.07
N ILE A 147 1.56 -6.90 9.67
CA ILE A 147 2.91 -6.44 9.34
C ILE A 147 3.85 -6.64 10.53
N GLN A 148 3.41 -6.30 11.75
CA GLN A 148 4.22 -6.45 12.96
C GLN A 148 4.45 -7.91 13.33
N GLU A 149 3.40 -8.73 13.35
CA GLU A 149 3.50 -10.14 13.77
C GLU A 149 4.29 -11.01 12.79
N HIS A 150 4.22 -10.71 11.50
CA HIS A 150 4.95 -11.42 10.46
C HIS A 150 6.30 -10.78 10.11
N GLY A 151 6.68 -9.66 10.73
CA GLY A 151 7.94 -8.97 10.47
C GLY A 151 8.07 -8.51 9.01
N LEU A 152 6.97 -8.11 8.38
CA LEU A 152 6.97 -7.72 6.97
C LEU A 152 7.63 -6.34 6.80
N ASP A 153 8.65 -6.26 5.96
CA ASP A 153 9.29 -4.98 5.61
C ASP A 153 8.49 -4.25 4.52
N ILE A 154 7.29 -3.81 4.89
CA ILE A 154 6.40 -3.03 4.03
C ILE A 154 5.71 -1.92 4.82
N ASN A 155 5.40 -0.82 4.14
CA ASN A 155 4.53 0.20 4.69
C ASN A 155 3.06 -0.13 4.40
N ASN A 156 2.18 0.07 5.39
CA ASN A 156 0.76 -0.12 5.18
C ASN A 156 0.21 0.86 4.12
N PRO A 157 -0.26 0.37 2.96
CA PRO A 157 -0.69 1.22 1.86
C PRO A 157 -1.92 2.07 2.18
N PHE A 158 -2.74 1.65 3.16
CA PHE A 158 -3.92 2.39 3.60
C PHE A 158 -3.59 3.53 4.58
N SER A 159 -2.35 3.63 5.08
CA SER A 159 -1.98 4.59 6.12
C SER A 159 -2.07 6.03 5.66
N LYS A 160 -1.63 6.33 4.44
CA LYS A 160 -1.50 7.69 3.87
C LYS A 160 -2.58 8.02 2.85
N THR A 161 -3.70 7.28 2.85
CA THR A 161 -4.80 7.58 1.92
C THR A 161 -5.44 8.92 2.26
N TYR A 162 -5.47 9.82 1.27
CA TYR A 162 -6.14 11.11 1.41
C TYR A 162 -7.64 10.92 1.65
N MET A 163 -8.18 11.62 2.63
CA MET A 163 -9.62 11.68 2.90
C MET A 163 -10.11 13.09 2.63
N PRO A 164 -11.11 13.29 1.76
CA PRO A 164 -11.64 14.62 1.51
C PRO A 164 -12.22 15.22 2.79
N GLU A 165 -12.06 16.52 2.98
CA GLU A 165 -12.73 17.25 4.04
C GLU A 165 -14.11 17.68 3.51
N ILE A 166 -15.13 16.93 3.86
CA ILE A 166 -16.50 17.37 3.65
C ILE A 166 -16.97 17.95 5.00
N GLU A 167 -17.35 19.20 5.01
CA GLU A 167 -17.99 19.83 6.17
C GLU A 167 -19.40 19.26 6.37
N ASP A 168 -19.46 18.02 6.82
CA ASP A 168 -20.73 17.39 7.21
C ASP A 168 -20.99 17.70 8.69
N LYS A 169 -21.09 18.98 9.00
CA LYS A 169 -21.55 19.46 10.30
C LYS A 169 -23.09 19.40 10.36
N GLN A 170 -23.65 18.22 10.32
CA GLN A 170 -24.96 18.05 10.90
C GLN A 170 -24.83 18.15 12.42
N TYR A 171 -24.92 19.38 12.93
CA TYR A 171 -25.12 19.58 14.37
C TYR A 171 -26.40 18.86 14.75
N ARG A 172 -26.29 17.90 15.67
CA ARG A 172 -27.48 17.37 16.33
C ARG A 172 -28.15 18.56 17.02
N GLN A 173 -29.31 18.94 16.52
CA GLN A 173 -30.11 19.92 17.22
C GLN A 173 -30.55 19.31 18.56
N SER A 174 -30.30 20.02 19.65
CA SER A 174 -30.85 19.62 20.96
C SER A 174 -32.34 19.65 20.86
N ILE A 175 -33.02 18.63 21.36
CA ILE A 175 -34.47 18.60 21.47
C ILE A 175 -34.87 19.79 22.37
N PRO A 176 -35.71 20.72 21.93
CA PRO A 176 -36.16 21.83 22.78
C PRO A 176 -36.78 21.28 24.05
N THR A 177 -36.43 21.88 25.19
CA THR A 177 -36.91 21.45 26.52
C THR A 177 -38.43 21.44 26.63
N GLU A 178 -39.10 22.31 25.87
CA GLU A 178 -40.59 22.39 25.76
C GLU A 178 -41.24 21.12 25.21
N THR A 179 -40.50 20.31 24.44
CA THR A 179 -41.02 19.06 23.88
C THR A 179 -40.95 17.90 24.90
N ILE A 180 -40.19 18.06 25.99
CA ILE A 180 -39.96 17.01 27.00
C ILE A 180 -41.05 17.08 28.07
N GLU A 181 -41.72 18.23 28.25
CA GLU A 181 -42.79 18.42 29.29
C GLU A 181 -44.14 17.79 28.91
N HIS A 182 -44.25 17.22 27.70
CA HIS A 182 -45.51 16.62 27.20
C HIS A 182 -45.45 15.11 27.01
N ILE A 183 -44.49 14.40 27.62
CA ILE A 183 -44.40 12.94 27.70
C ILE A 183 -44.59 12.51 29.16
#